data_490df5ddb04c2e6bf216a0691934d32d
#
_entry.id   490df5ddb04c2e6bf216a0691934d32d
#
_cell.length_a   1.000
_cell.length_b   1.000
_cell.length_c   1.000
_cell.angle_alpha   90.00
_cell.angle_beta   90.00
_cell.angle_gamma   90.00
#
_symmetry.space_group_name_H-M   'P 1'
#
loop_
_entity.id
_entity.type
_entity.pdbx_description
1 polymer ?
#
loop_
_entity_poly.entity_id
_entity_poly.type
_entity_poly.pdbx_seq_one_letter_code
_entity_poly.pdbx_strand_id
1 'polypeptide(L)'
;MSHITKNSQLHDQMVTWRHHIHKHPELSFKEEMTSDYIASVLESHNIEMHRGLAVTGIVATIHGTKKGKAIGLRADMDALPIQEKNEFNHKSVHDGKMHA
;
A
#
# COMPACT_ATOMS: atom_id res chain seq x y z
N MET A 1 -13.70 -15.47 -3.20
CA MET A 1 -14.05 -14.55 -3.89
C MET A 1 -13.37 -14.15 -5.12
N SER A 2 -13.87 -14.69 -6.11
CA SER A 2 -13.28 -14.51 -7.42
C SER A 2 -13.68 -13.20 -8.09
N HIS A 3 -14.65 -12.46 -7.54
CA HIS A 3 -15.12 -11.25 -8.21
C HIS A 3 -14.05 -10.17 -8.34
N ILE A 4 -13.22 -9.97 -7.32
CA ILE A 4 -12.15 -8.99 -7.37
C ILE A 4 -11.11 -9.41 -8.40
N THR A 5 -10.69 -10.67 -8.37
CA THR A 5 -9.66 -11.16 -9.28
C THR A 5 -10.13 -11.23 -10.74
N LYS A 6 -11.44 -11.30 -10.95
CA LYS A 6 -12.02 -11.30 -12.31
C LYS A 6 -12.23 -9.89 -12.85
N ASN A 7 -12.18 -8.87 -12.01
CA ASN A 7 -12.28 -7.49 -12.48
C ASN A 7 -10.90 -7.08 -12.97
N SER A 8 -10.67 -7.18 -14.27
CA SER A 8 -9.37 -6.91 -14.86
C SER A 8 -8.91 -5.47 -14.65
N GLN A 9 -9.85 -4.51 -14.63
CA GLN A 9 -9.50 -3.11 -14.41
C GLN A 9 -8.98 -2.88 -12.99
N LEU A 10 -9.65 -3.42 -11.99
CA LEU A 10 -9.19 -3.32 -10.60
C LEU A 10 -7.89 -4.09 -10.42
N HIS A 11 -7.78 -5.27 -11.02
CA HIS A 11 -6.55 -6.07 -10.95
C HIS A 11 -5.37 -5.27 -11.50
N ASP A 12 -5.53 -4.64 -12.66
CA ASP A 12 -4.47 -3.84 -13.27
C ASP A 12 -4.07 -2.66 -12.38
N GLN A 13 -5.04 -2.00 -11.74
CA GLN A 13 -4.75 -0.94 -10.78
C GLN A 13 -3.95 -1.46 -9.59
N MET A 14 -4.32 -2.62 -9.06
CA MET A 14 -3.61 -3.22 -7.93
C MET A 14 -2.17 -3.55 -8.29
N VAL A 15 -1.94 -4.06 -9.49
CA VAL A 15 -0.58 -4.33 -9.98
C VAL A 15 0.21 -3.02 -10.08
N THR A 16 -0.40 -1.97 -10.61
CA THR A 16 0.23 -0.65 -10.71
C THR A 16 0.63 -0.12 -9.35
N TRP A 17 -0.27 -0.20 -8.37
CA TRP A 17 0.02 0.26 -7.00
C TRP A 17 1.17 -0.53 -6.38
N ARG A 18 1.12 -1.86 -6.51
CA ARG A 18 2.17 -2.73 -5.97
C ARG A 18 3.54 -2.42 -6.59
N HIS A 19 3.58 -2.28 -7.91
CA HIS A 19 4.83 -1.98 -8.61
C HIS A 19 5.39 -0.61 -8.23
N HIS A 20 4.53 0.40 -8.06
CA HIS A 20 4.97 1.72 -7.64
C HIS A 20 5.62 1.68 -6.27
N ILE A 21 4.97 1.03 -5.31
CA ILE A 21 5.48 0.93 -3.94
C ILE A 21 6.76 0.11 -3.92
N HIS A 22 6.80 -1.01 -4.64
CA HIS A 22 7.99 -1.86 -4.69
C HIS A 22 9.19 -1.11 -5.27
N LYS A 23 8.95 -0.29 -6.28
CA LYS A 23 10.01 0.47 -6.95
C LYS A 23 10.58 1.57 -6.06
N HIS A 24 9.80 2.07 -5.11
CA HIS A 24 10.18 3.18 -4.22
C HIS A 24 10.14 2.77 -2.76
N PRO A 25 11.02 1.85 -2.32
CA PRO A 25 10.98 1.33 -0.96
C PRO A 25 11.47 2.34 0.07
N GLU A 26 10.79 2.35 1.22
CA GLU A 26 11.15 3.19 2.36
C GLU A 26 11.17 2.33 3.62
N LEU A 27 12.15 2.58 4.49
CA LEU A 27 12.32 1.80 5.70
C LEU A 27 11.31 2.20 6.79
N SER A 28 11.21 1.34 7.81
CA SER A 28 10.28 1.52 8.93
C SER A 28 10.42 2.92 9.56
N PHE A 29 9.28 3.55 9.83
CA PHE A 29 9.15 4.93 10.34
C PHE A 29 9.63 6.02 9.38
N LYS A 30 10.06 5.65 8.18
CA LYS A 30 10.49 6.60 7.16
C LYS A 30 9.68 6.48 5.87
N GLU A 31 8.52 5.84 5.94
CA GLU A 31 7.66 5.58 4.78
C GLU A 31 6.80 6.80 4.44
N GLU A 32 7.43 7.96 4.29
CA GLU A 32 6.70 9.21 4.06
C GLU A 32 6.02 9.24 2.70
N MET A 33 6.75 8.94 1.65
CA MET A 33 6.19 8.93 0.30
C MET A 33 5.25 7.74 0.09
N THR A 34 5.55 6.61 0.68
CA THR A 34 4.67 5.43 0.63
C THR A 34 3.34 5.75 1.30
N SER A 35 3.37 6.35 2.48
CA SER A 35 2.17 6.77 3.20
C SER A 35 1.36 7.77 2.38
N ASP A 36 2.02 8.78 1.80
CA ASP A 36 1.36 9.78 0.97
C ASP A 36 0.71 9.15 -0.25
N TYR A 37 1.39 8.21 -0.89
CA TYR A 37 0.85 7.51 -2.05
C TYR A 37 -0.40 6.72 -1.70
N ILE A 38 -0.34 5.94 -0.61
CA ILE A 38 -1.49 5.15 -0.15
C ILE A 38 -2.65 6.08 0.21
N ALA A 39 -2.37 7.18 0.92
CA ALA A 39 -3.39 8.14 1.29
C ALA A 39 -4.06 8.75 0.07
N SER A 40 -3.30 9.06 -0.99
CA SER A 40 -3.86 9.62 -2.20
C SER A 40 -4.81 8.65 -2.91
N VAL A 41 -4.48 7.36 -2.91
CA VAL A 41 -5.35 6.33 -3.49
C VAL A 41 -6.63 6.20 -2.68
N LEU A 42 -6.53 6.15 -1.35
CA LEU A 42 -7.69 6.07 -0.48
C LEU A 42 -8.59 7.30 -0.65
N GLU A 43 -8.00 8.48 -0.71
CA GLU A 43 -8.75 9.72 -0.91
C GLU A 43 -9.48 9.74 -2.26
N SER A 44 -8.85 9.21 -3.30
CA SER A 44 -9.47 9.14 -4.63
C SER A 44 -10.71 8.23 -4.65
N HIS A 45 -10.82 7.34 -3.67
CA HIS A 45 -11.99 6.46 -3.50
C HIS A 45 -12.92 6.94 -2.39
N ASN A 46 -12.73 8.16 -1.90
CA ASN A 46 -13.56 8.77 -0.84
C ASN A 46 -13.60 7.92 0.44
N ILE A 47 -12.49 7.32 0.81
CA ILE A 47 -12.39 6.50 2.01
C ILE A 47 -11.89 7.37 3.17
N GLU A 48 -12.62 7.35 4.28
CA GLU A 48 -12.23 8.05 5.51
C GLU A 48 -10.94 7.45 6.06
N MET A 49 -10.00 8.31 6.47
CA MET A 49 -8.74 7.82 7.01
C MET A 49 -8.19 8.74 8.10
N HIS A 50 -7.39 8.15 8.97
CA HIS A 50 -6.61 8.85 9.99
C HIS A 50 -5.14 8.53 9.75
N ARG A 51 -4.33 9.57 9.71
CA ARG A 51 -2.90 9.45 9.42
C ARG A 51 -2.06 9.80 10.66
N GLY A 52 -0.76 9.52 10.58
CA GLY A 52 0.18 9.90 11.62
C GLY A 52 0.27 8.92 12.78
N LEU A 53 -0.34 7.76 12.67
CA LEU A 53 -0.20 6.72 13.68
C LEU A 53 1.17 6.07 13.54
N ALA A 54 1.92 6.00 14.64
CA ALA A 54 3.29 5.52 14.61
C ALA A 54 4.10 6.22 13.49
N VAL A 55 3.96 7.53 13.41
CA VAL A 55 4.59 8.46 12.47
C VAL A 55 3.99 8.40 11.05
N THR A 56 4.01 7.25 10.38
CA THR A 56 3.61 7.12 8.97
C THR A 56 2.36 6.29 8.75
N GLY A 57 1.83 5.66 9.79
CA GLY A 57 0.71 4.73 9.67
C GLY A 57 -0.60 5.39 9.29
N ILE A 58 -1.48 4.59 8.67
CA ILE A 58 -2.80 5.01 8.24
C ILE A 58 -3.81 3.99 8.74
N VAL A 59 -4.93 4.48 9.27
CA VAL A 59 -6.11 3.66 9.53
C VAL A 59 -7.24 4.20 8.66
N ALA A 60 -7.75 3.37 7.78
CA ALA A 60 -8.87 3.71 6.91
C ALA A 60 -10.12 2.96 7.35
N THR A 61 -11.27 3.61 7.23
CA THR A 61 -12.53 3.03 7.65
C THR A 61 -13.51 3.04 6.49
N ILE A 62 -14.07 1.88 6.18
CA ILE A 62 -15.14 1.74 5.20
C ILE A 62 -16.42 1.45 5.98
N HIS A 63 -17.38 2.35 5.87
CA HIS A 63 -18.64 2.21 6.57
C HIS A 63 -19.62 1.38 5.75
N GLY A 64 -20.11 0.29 6.35
CA GLY A 64 -21.13 -0.53 5.73
C GLY A 64 -22.51 0.10 5.87
N THR A 65 -23.48 -0.50 5.21
CA THR A 65 -24.87 0.00 5.23
C THR A 65 -25.67 -0.49 6.44
N LYS A 66 -25.16 -1.49 7.14
CA LYS A 66 -25.84 -2.08 8.30
C LYS A 66 -24.95 -1.99 9.52
N LYS A 67 -25.58 -1.87 10.68
CA LYS A 67 -24.85 -1.95 11.96
C LYS A 67 -24.40 -3.37 12.20
N GLY A 68 -23.25 -3.52 12.83
CA GLY A 68 -22.68 -4.82 13.12
C GLY A 68 -21.25 -4.70 13.59
N LYS A 69 -20.59 -5.84 13.65
CA LYS A 69 -19.19 -5.89 14.05
C LYS A 69 -18.28 -5.46 12.90
N ALA A 70 -17.14 -4.91 13.24
CA ALA A 70 -16.12 -4.52 12.26
C ALA A 70 -15.10 -5.63 12.07
N ILE A 71 -14.53 -5.67 10.87
CA ILE A 71 -13.40 -6.54 10.55
C ILE A 71 -12.19 -5.65 10.33
N GLY A 72 -11.06 -6.01 10.97
CA GLY A 72 -9.81 -5.31 10.78
C GLY A 72 -8.90 -6.07 9.83
N LEU A 73 -8.31 -5.36 8.89
CA LEU A 73 -7.28 -5.89 7.99
C LEU A 73 -6.01 -5.09 8.19
N ARG A 74 -4.87 -5.75 8.16
CA ARG A 74 -3.58 -5.12 8.35
C ARG A 74 -2.65 -5.41 7.18
N ALA A 75 -1.92 -4.39 6.76
CA ALA A 75 -0.87 -4.53 5.77
C ALA A 75 0.32 -3.65 6.16
N ASP A 76 1.52 -4.19 6.08
CA ASP A 76 2.74 -3.43 6.30
C ASP A 76 3.10 -2.63 5.06
N MET A 77 3.76 -1.49 5.25
CA MET A 77 4.18 -0.66 4.13
C MET A 77 5.69 -0.41 4.10
N ASP A 78 6.45 -0.93 5.06
CA ASP A 78 7.88 -0.72 5.14
C ASP A 78 8.66 -1.72 4.29
N ALA A 79 9.83 -1.28 3.87
CA ALA A 79 10.80 -2.12 3.16
C ALA A 79 11.88 -2.60 4.10
N LEU A 80 12.71 -3.51 3.63
CA LEU A 80 13.85 -4.04 4.36
C LEU A 80 15.16 -3.44 3.84
N PRO A 81 16.20 -3.33 4.69
CA PRO A 81 17.51 -2.81 4.27
C PRO A 81 18.33 -3.89 3.57
N ILE A 82 17.81 -4.39 2.46
CA ILE A 82 18.48 -5.40 1.63
C ILE A 82 18.54 -4.93 0.19
N GLN A 83 19.50 -5.46 -0.57
CA GLN A 83 19.69 -5.10 -1.96
C GLN A 83 18.87 -6.00 -2.87
N GLU A 84 18.07 -5.39 -3.74
CA GLU A 84 17.32 -6.14 -4.74
C GLU A 84 18.22 -6.58 -5.87
N LYS A 85 18.12 -7.88 -6.24
CA LYS A 85 18.90 -8.48 -7.33
C LYS A 85 18.02 -8.97 -8.47
N ASN A 86 16.75 -8.55 -8.49
CA ASN A 86 15.85 -8.89 -9.60
C ASN A 86 16.11 -8.00 -10.81
N GLU A 87 15.65 -8.46 -11.98
CA GLU A 87 15.91 -7.79 -13.25
C GLU A 87 14.64 -7.25 -13.92
N PHE A 88 13.51 -7.16 -13.21
CA PHE A 88 12.26 -6.67 -13.79
C PHE A 88 12.16 -5.14 -13.75
N ASN A 89 11.21 -4.59 -14.51
CA ASN A 89 11.05 -3.14 -14.67
C ASN A 89 10.69 -2.41 -13.38
N HIS A 90 9.97 -3.05 -12.46
CA HIS A 90 9.58 -2.44 -11.19
C HIS A 90 10.57 -2.70 -10.06
N LYS A 91 11.81 -3.01 -10.42
CA LYS A 91 12.91 -3.15 -9.47
C LYS A 91 13.07 -1.88 -8.64
N SER A 92 13.50 -2.04 -7.38
CA SER A 92 13.80 -0.90 -6.50
C SER A 92 14.79 0.07 -7.16
N VAL A 93 14.47 1.35 -7.10
CA VAL A 93 15.38 2.40 -7.59
C VAL A 93 16.34 2.87 -6.50
N HIS A 94 16.22 2.32 -5.29
CA HIS A 94 17.09 2.68 -4.15
C HIS A 94 17.99 1.52 -3.79
N ASP A 95 19.30 1.73 -3.87
CA ASP A 95 20.26 0.71 -3.43
C ASP A 95 20.12 0.43 -1.94
N GLY A 96 20.18 -0.85 -1.58
CA GLY A 96 20.14 -1.27 -0.19
C GLY A 96 18.76 -1.29 0.44
N LYS A 97 17.70 -1.09 -0.32
CA LYS A 97 16.32 -1.15 0.17
C LYS A 97 15.45 -1.94 -0.77
N MET A 98 14.59 -2.76 -0.25
CA MET A 98 13.70 -3.61 -1.06
C MET A 98 12.51 -4.09 -0.25
N HIS A 99 11.34 -4.15 -0.92
CA HIS A 99 10.18 -4.90 -0.41
C HIS A 99 10.37 -6.37 -0.80
N ALA A 100 10.61 -7.19 0.19
CA ALA A 100 10.87 -8.61 -0.01
C ALA A 100 9.58 -9.42 -0.20
#